data_45c9a7e9405f35647797a7e918ecb092
#
_entry.id   45c9a7e9405f35647797a7e918ecb092
#
_cell.length_a   1.000
_cell.length_b   1.000
_cell.length_c   1.000
_cell.angle_alpha   90.00
_cell.angle_beta   90.00
_cell.angle_gamma   90.00
#
_symmetry.space_group_name_H-M   'P 1'
#
loop_
_entity.id
_entity.type
_entity.pdbx_description
1 polymer ?
#
loop_
_entity_poly.entity_id
_entity_poly.type
_entity_poly.pdbx_seq_one_letter_code
_entity_poly.pdbx_strand_id
1 'polypeptide(L)'
;MRILKLVPDLARLRISSIDSIEADEALMGAIATEPRLMPHLHLSLQAGDDMILKRMKRRHLRDDAIRFCEEARRLRPDMVFGADIIAGFPTETDAMFQRSVDLVADCGLTFLHVFPFSPRKGTPAARMPQVKGPVVKERAARLRAAGDTALAAH
;
A
#
# COMPACT_ATOMS: atom_id res chain seq x y z
N MET A 1 12.27 11.45 14.24
CA MET A 1 13.23 11.54 13.11
C MET A 1 14.65 11.84 13.56
N ARG A 2 15.27 10.84 14.20
CA ARG A 2 16.62 10.96 14.76
C ARG A 2 17.69 11.25 13.69
N ILE A 3 17.54 10.65 12.49
CA ILE A 3 18.49 10.84 11.38
C ILE A 3 18.65 12.32 10.99
N LEU A 4 17.55 13.05 10.89
CA LEU A 4 17.58 14.47 10.51
C LEU A 4 18.26 15.36 11.55
N LYS A 5 18.28 14.93 12.83
CA LYS A 5 19.01 15.60 13.89
C LYS A 5 20.51 15.32 13.86
N LEU A 6 20.86 14.07 13.48
CA LEU A 6 22.26 13.62 13.42
C LEU A 6 22.99 14.11 12.17
N VAL A 7 22.24 14.38 11.10
CA VAL A 7 22.79 14.84 9.81
C VAL A 7 22.10 16.15 9.42
N PRO A 8 22.49 17.28 10.04
CA PRO A 8 21.81 18.56 9.82
C PRO A 8 21.91 19.09 8.39
N ASP A 9 22.96 18.72 7.66
CA ASP A 9 23.18 19.13 6.26
C ASP A 9 22.46 18.25 5.23
N LEU A 10 21.71 17.24 5.66
CA LEU A 10 20.93 16.41 4.77
C LEU A 10 19.80 17.23 4.11
N ALA A 11 19.87 17.39 2.80
CA ALA A 11 18.92 18.22 2.06
C ALA A 11 17.51 17.58 2.00
N ARG A 12 17.44 16.25 1.84
CA ARG A 12 16.18 15.52 1.65
C ARG A 12 16.24 14.14 2.28
N LEU A 13 15.11 13.71 2.84
CA LEU A 13 14.90 12.35 3.32
C LEU A 13 13.61 11.79 2.73
N ARG A 14 13.68 10.62 2.13
CA ARG A 14 12.52 9.90 1.63
C ARG A 14 12.35 8.59 2.40
N ILE A 15 11.12 8.32 2.83
CA ILE A 15 10.77 7.03 3.44
C ILE A 15 10.47 6.06 2.32
N SER A 16 11.13 4.91 2.31
CA SER A 16 11.00 3.92 1.23
C SER A 16 9.72 3.11 1.35
N SER A 17 9.58 2.35 2.41
CA SER A 17 8.43 1.46 2.60
C SER A 17 7.99 1.50 4.04
N ILE A 18 6.69 1.58 4.27
CA ILE A 18 6.12 1.64 5.60
C ILE A 18 4.81 0.85 5.67
N ASP A 19 4.62 0.13 6.77
CA ASP A 19 3.31 -0.37 7.16
C ASP A 19 2.56 0.76 7.88
N SER A 20 1.32 1.02 7.49
CA SER A 20 0.52 2.12 8.06
C SER A 20 0.38 2.04 9.59
N ILE A 21 0.39 0.84 10.14
CA ILE A 21 0.30 0.61 11.59
C ILE A 21 1.59 0.97 12.36
N GLU A 22 2.70 1.10 11.65
CA GLU A 22 4.00 1.49 12.23
C GLU A 22 4.19 3.00 12.30
N ALA A 23 3.27 3.77 11.73
CA ALA A 23 3.29 5.21 11.79
C ALA A 23 2.88 5.69 13.19
N ASP A 24 3.86 6.10 13.97
CA ASP A 24 3.66 6.67 15.31
C ASP A 24 3.45 8.19 15.28
N GLU A 25 3.14 8.77 16.43
CA GLU A 25 2.96 10.23 16.57
C GLU A 25 4.21 11.02 16.17
N ALA A 26 5.41 10.49 16.41
CA ALA A 26 6.64 11.13 16.03
C ALA A 26 6.81 11.22 14.51
N LEU A 27 6.44 10.16 13.79
CA LEU A 27 6.44 10.17 12.33
C LEU A 27 5.37 11.11 11.77
N MET A 28 4.15 11.07 12.32
CA MET A 28 3.07 11.97 11.90
C MET A 28 3.42 13.43 12.15
N GLY A 29 4.07 13.74 13.27
CA GLY A 29 4.59 15.06 13.56
C GLY A 29 5.67 15.51 12.57
N ALA A 30 6.58 14.61 12.19
CA ALA A 30 7.59 14.90 11.18
C ALA A 30 6.99 15.12 9.78
N ILE A 31 5.98 14.34 9.39
CA ILE A 31 5.21 14.55 8.15
C ILE A 31 4.62 15.96 8.14
N ALA A 32 4.07 16.42 9.25
CA ALA A 32 3.43 17.73 9.35
C ALA A 32 4.42 18.91 9.31
N THR A 33 5.62 18.76 9.88
CA THR A 33 6.48 19.88 10.20
C THR A 33 7.87 19.86 9.61
N GLU A 34 8.35 18.71 9.14
CA GLU A 34 9.74 18.59 8.63
C GLU A 34 9.80 18.76 7.11
N PRO A 35 10.31 19.92 6.61
CA PRO A 35 10.34 20.19 5.16
C PRO A 35 11.33 19.32 4.40
N ARG A 36 12.35 18.76 5.07
CA ARG A 36 13.32 17.85 4.44
C ARG A 36 12.79 16.45 4.23
N LEU A 37 11.70 16.08 4.92
CA LEU A 37 10.99 14.85 4.67
C LEU A 37 10.15 15.02 3.41
N MET A 38 10.46 14.22 2.38
CA MET A 38 9.76 14.33 1.10
C MET A 38 8.29 13.92 1.23
N PRO A 39 7.36 14.61 0.53
CA PRO A 39 5.92 14.33 0.59
C PRO A 39 5.56 13.10 -0.24
N HIS A 40 6.18 11.99 0.05
CA HIS A 40 5.96 10.71 -0.61
C HIS A 40 6.08 9.58 0.40
N LEU A 41 5.06 8.72 0.46
CA LEU A 41 5.07 7.50 1.26
C LEU A 41 4.72 6.31 0.37
N HIS A 42 5.50 5.24 0.49
CA HIS A 42 5.20 3.97 -0.15
C HIS A 42 4.69 2.99 0.92
N LEU A 43 3.47 2.48 0.72
CA LEU A 43 2.76 1.71 1.73
C LEU A 43 2.76 0.22 1.39
N SER A 44 3.04 -0.61 2.37
CA SER A 44 2.94 -2.07 2.25
C SER A 44 1.50 -2.51 2.51
N LEU A 45 0.56 -2.15 1.63
CA LEU A 45 -0.86 -2.42 1.79
C LEU A 45 -1.23 -3.88 1.52
N GLN A 46 -0.67 -4.49 0.51
CA GLN A 46 -0.79 -5.89 0.08
C GLN A 46 -2.16 -6.28 -0.47
N ALA A 47 -3.27 -5.84 0.12
CA ALA A 47 -4.64 -6.10 -0.34
C ALA A 47 -5.61 -5.03 0.17
N GLY A 48 -6.79 -4.96 -0.44
CA GLY A 48 -7.88 -4.08 -0.03
C GLY A 48 -9.05 -4.78 0.66
N ASP A 49 -8.95 -6.06 0.94
CA ASP A 49 -9.98 -6.86 1.59
C ASP A 49 -9.50 -7.37 2.95
N ASP A 50 -10.30 -7.17 4.00
CA ASP A 50 -9.92 -7.52 5.37
C ASP A 50 -9.70 -9.01 5.58
N MET A 51 -10.49 -9.87 4.91
CA MET A 51 -10.32 -11.31 5.00
C MET A 51 -9.02 -11.76 4.36
N ILE A 52 -8.66 -11.19 3.23
CA ILE A 52 -7.38 -11.47 2.55
C ILE A 52 -6.22 -10.95 3.41
N LEU A 53 -6.32 -9.74 3.96
CA LEU A 53 -5.31 -9.20 4.87
C LEU A 53 -5.10 -10.10 6.09
N LYS A 54 -6.19 -10.62 6.67
CA LYS A 54 -6.13 -11.57 7.78
C LYS A 54 -5.43 -12.87 7.37
N ARG A 55 -5.73 -13.41 6.20
CA ARG A 55 -5.08 -14.62 5.67
C ARG A 55 -3.60 -14.41 5.35
N MET A 56 -3.22 -13.20 4.97
CA MET A 56 -1.82 -12.79 4.83
C MET A 56 -1.12 -12.54 6.17
N LYS A 57 -1.85 -12.62 7.29
CA LYS A 57 -1.37 -12.26 8.64
C LYS A 57 -0.89 -10.81 8.74
N ARG A 58 -1.54 -9.91 8.03
CA ARG A 58 -1.30 -8.47 8.15
C ARG A 58 -1.95 -7.94 9.43
N ARG A 59 -1.32 -6.90 9.99
CA ARG A 59 -1.78 -6.27 11.24
C ARG A 59 -2.78 -5.15 11.01
N HIS A 60 -2.87 -4.63 9.80
CA HIS A 60 -3.79 -3.56 9.44
C HIS A 60 -5.03 -4.11 8.72
N LEU A 61 -6.11 -3.34 8.78
CA LEU A 61 -7.34 -3.53 8.01
C LEU A 61 -7.43 -2.47 6.90
N ARG A 62 -8.39 -2.66 5.98
CA ARG A 62 -8.68 -1.70 4.91
C ARG A 62 -8.88 -0.28 5.44
N ASP A 63 -9.73 -0.13 6.45
CA ASP A 63 -10.06 1.19 7.02
C ASP A 63 -8.86 1.86 7.69
N ASP A 64 -7.94 1.10 8.26
CA ASP A 64 -6.70 1.64 8.82
C ASP A 64 -5.85 2.32 7.75
N ALA A 65 -5.72 1.69 6.59
CA ALA A 65 -4.99 2.24 5.46
C ALA A 65 -5.63 3.53 4.93
N ILE A 66 -6.96 3.54 4.77
CA ILE A 66 -7.70 4.71 4.30
C ILE A 66 -7.55 5.87 5.29
N ARG A 67 -7.77 5.63 6.56
CA ARG A 67 -7.63 6.66 7.62
C ARG A 67 -6.21 7.20 7.70
N PHE A 68 -5.21 6.34 7.57
CA PHE A 68 -3.81 6.78 7.55
C PHE A 68 -3.54 7.74 6.38
N CYS A 69 -4.00 7.40 5.18
CA CYS A 69 -3.83 8.25 4.01
C CYS A 69 -4.56 9.59 4.16
N GLU A 70 -5.77 9.58 4.69
CA GLU A 70 -6.55 10.79 4.96
C GLU A 70 -5.83 11.70 5.98
N GLU A 71 -5.36 11.14 7.08
CA GLU A 71 -4.66 11.89 8.12
C GLU A 71 -3.32 12.45 7.63
N ALA A 72 -2.53 11.65 6.92
CA ALA A 72 -1.26 12.12 6.36
C ALA A 72 -1.47 13.25 5.34
N ARG A 73 -2.54 13.17 4.55
CA ARG A 73 -2.90 14.20 3.58
C ARG A 73 -3.45 15.46 4.25
N ARG A 74 -4.15 15.31 5.36
CA ARG A 74 -4.60 16.44 6.19
C ARG A 74 -3.41 17.21 6.76
N LEU A 75 -2.39 16.50 7.23
CA LEU A 75 -1.17 17.10 7.78
C LEU A 75 -0.25 17.69 6.71
N ARG A 76 -0.25 17.09 5.54
CA ARG A 76 0.57 17.50 4.41
C ARG A 76 -0.17 17.30 3.09
N PRO A 77 -0.89 18.33 2.59
CA PRO A 77 -1.78 18.21 1.43
C PRO A 77 -1.10 17.79 0.12
N ASP A 78 0.20 18.01 -0.02
CA ASP A 78 1.00 17.61 -1.19
C ASP A 78 1.51 16.17 -1.10
N MET A 79 1.12 15.41 -0.08
CA MET A 79 1.54 14.02 0.11
C MET A 79 1.09 13.13 -1.05
N VAL A 80 2.03 12.37 -1.60
CA VAL A 80 1.79 11.38 -2.66
C VAL A 80 1.98 9.98 -2.07
N PHE A 81 1.06 9.08 -2.40
CA PHE A 81 1.09 7.70 -1.93
C PHE A 81 1.36 6.71 -3.05
N GLY A 82 2.28 5.80 -2.79
CA GLY A 82 2.45 4.57 -3.54
C GLY A 82 2.09 3.37 -2.68
N ALA A 83 1.87 2.22 -3.29
CA ALA A 83 1.61 0.99 -2.56
C ALA A 83 2.00 -0.26 -3.34
N ASP A 84 2.30 -1.32 -2.59
CA ASP A 84 2.41 -2.68 -3.11
C ASP A 84 1.10 -3.41 -2.88
N ILE A 85 0.53 -4.02 -3.93
CA ILE A 85 -0.68 -4.84 -3.83
C ILE A 85 -0.48 -6.15 -4.59
N ILE A 86 -0.86 -7.25 -3.95
CA ILE A 86 -0.85 -8.60 -4.54
C ILE A 86 -2.22 -8.87 -5.19
N ALA A 87 -2.20 -9.30 -6.44
CA ALA A 87 -3.38 -9.76 -7.16
C ALA A 87 -3.44 -11.29 -7.21
N GLY A 88 -4.60 -11.86 -6.97
CA GLY A 88 -4.82 -13.30 -7.08
C GLY A 88 -4.29 -14.10 -5.89
N PHE A 89 -4.27 -13.53 -4.69
CA PHE A 89 -3.96 -14.29 -3.48
C PHE A 89 -4.92 -15.48 -3.33
N PRO A 90 -4.45 -16.65 -2.85
CA PRO A 90 -5.30 -17.82 -2.68
C PRO A 90 -6.59 -17.49 -1.95
N THR A 91 -7.71 -18.07 -2.40
CA THR A 91 -9.05 -17.84 -1.87
C THR A 91 -9.69 -16.48 -2.20
N GLU A 92 -8.99 -15.59 -2.89
CA GLU A 92 -9.54 -14.29 -3.28
C GLU A 92 -10.70 -14.47 -4.27
N THR A 93 -11.88 -13.97 -3.90
CA THR A 93 -13.05 -13.90 -4.79
C THR A 93 -13.00 -12.63 -5.64
N ASP A 94 -13.88 -12.55 -6.66
CA ASP A 94 -14.00 -11.33 -7.47
C ASP A 94 -14.38 -10.11 -6.63
N ALA A 95 -15.27 -10.28 -5.65
CA ALA A 95 -15.67 -9.21 -4.75
C ALA A 95 -14.50 -8.74 -3.86
N MET A 96 -13.70 -9.66 -3.35
CA MET A 96 -12.50 -9.35 -2.57
C MET A 96 -11.46 -8.60 -3.41
N PHE A 97 -11.25 -9.06 -4.64
CA PHE A 97 -10.36 -8.38 -5.58
C PHE A 97 -10.85 -6.98 -5.93
N GLN A 98 -12.15 -6.80 -6.14
CA GLN A 98 -12.72 -5.49 -6.44
C GLN A 98 -12.42 -4.49 -5.32
N ARG A 99 -12.41 -4.92 -4.06
CA ARG A 99 -12.02 -4.05 -2.95
C ARG A 99 -10.56 -3.59 -3.04
N SER A 100 -9.66 -4.40 -3.59
CA SER A 100 -8.29 -3.97 -3.87
C SER A 100 -8.23 -2.91 -4.98
N VAL A 101 -9.05 -3.06 -6.01
CA VAL A 101 -9.18 -2.03 -7.08
C VAL A 101 -9.73 -0.74 -6.49
N ASP A 102 -10.79 -0.81 -5.69
CA ASP A 102 -11.43 0.35 -5.07
C ASP A 102 -10.49 1.08 -4.11
N LEU A 103 -9.59 0.36 -3.45
CA LEU A 103 -8.61 0.92 -2.54
C LEU A 103 -7.70 1.95 -3.21
N VAL A 104 -7.41 1.79 -4.49
CA VAL A 104 -6.59 2.75 -5.26
C VAL A 104 -7.20 4.14 -5.20
N ALA A 105 -8.50 4.27 -5.41
CA ALA A 105 -9.22 5.53 -5.31
C ALA A 105 -9.44 5.95 -3.84
N ASP A 106 -9.81 5.03 -2.97
CA ASP A 106 -10.14 5.32 -1.57
C ASP A 106 -8.93 5.82 -0.77
N CYS A 107 -7.74 5.32 -1.05
CA CYS A 107 -6.49 5.82 -0.48
C CYS A 107 -5.86 6.95 -1.31
N GLY A 108 -6.34 7.18 -2.53
CA GLY A 108 -5.72 8.14 -3.46
C GLY A 108 -4.30 7.75 -3.83
N LEU A 109 -4.09 6.49 -4.18
CA LEU A 109 -2.78 5.99 -4.59
C LEU A 109 -2.42 6.51 -5.98
N THR A 110 -1.17 6.96 -6.13
CA THR A 110 -0.63 7.44 -7.40
C THR A 110 0.30 6.43 -8.05
N PHE A 111 1.17 5.80 -7.26
CA PHE A 111 2.15 4.83 -7.73
C PHE A 111 1.80 3.45 -7.20
N LEU A 112 1.41 2.55 -8.08
CA LEU A 112 1.00 1.20 -7.71
C LEU A 112 1.97 0.17 -8.25
N HIS A 113 2.52 -0.66 -7.34
CA HIS A 113 3.26 -1.85 -7.69
C HIS A 113 2.36 -3.07 -7.52
N VAL A 114 2.08 -3.75 -8.61
CA VAL A 114 1.20 -4.92 -8.64
C VAL A 114 2.01 -6.19 -8.78
N PHE A 115 1.82 -7.10 -7.84
CA PHE A 115 2.47 -8.41 -7.83
C PHE A 115 1.42 -9.50 -8.03
N PRO A 116 1.45 -10.23 -9.15
CA PRO A 116 0.63 -11.44 -9.29
C PRO A 116 1.11 -12.46 -8.25
N PHE A 117 0.17 -13.08 -7.54
CA PHE A 117 0.54 -14.08 -6.53
C PHE A 117 1.27 -15.24 -7.19
N SER A 118 2.35 -15.68 -6.55
CA SER A 118 3.11 -16.85 -6.94
C SER A 118 3.33 -17.73 -5.70
N PRO A 119 2.87 -18.99 -5.70
CA PRO A 119 3.03 -19.86 -4.55
C PRO A 119 4.51 -20.20 -4.32
N ARG A 120 4.94 -20.12 -3.06
CA ARG A 120 6.27 -20.55 -2.63
C ARG A 120 6.16 -21.80 -1.79
N LYS A 121 6.88 -22.85 -2.19
CA LYS A 121 6.92 -24.11 -1.46
C LYS A 121 7.22 -23.88 0.03
N GLY A 122 6.48 -24.57 0.89
CA GLY A 122 6.66 -24.50 2.33
C GLY A 122 5.87 -23.38 3.03
N THR A 123 5.21 -22.49 2.29
CA THR A 123 4.40 -21.43 2.88
C THR A 123 2.95 -21.87 3.12
N PRO A 124 2.27 -21.32 4.13
CA PRO A 124 0.83 -21.58 4.32
C PRO A 124 -0.01 -21.22 3.10
N ALA A 125 0.30 -20.11 2.42
CA ALA A 125 -0.42 -19.67 1.23
C ALA A 125 -0.34 -20.67 0.08
N ALA A 126 0.77 -21.38 -0.08
CA ALA A 126 0.91 -22.42 -1.10
C ALA A 126 -0.04 -23.62 -0.90
N ARG A 127 -0.53 -23.81 0.34
CA ARG A 127 -1.46 -24.89 0.71
C ARG A 127 -2.92 -24.47 0.68
N MET A 128 -3.22 -23.20 0.51
CA MET A 128 -4.59 -22.71 0.37
C MET A 128 -5.12 -22.99 -1.03
N PRO A 129 -6.46 -23.03 -1.23
CA PRO A 129 -7.05 -23.12 -2.56
C PRO A 129 -6.56 -21.99 -3.46
N GLN A 130 -5.87 -22.35 -4.54
CA GLN A 130 -5.27 -21.40 -5.47
C GLN A 130 -6.30 -20.79 -6.41
N VAL A 131 -6.14 -19.51 -6.74
CA VAL A 131 -6.82 -18.87 -7.86
C VAL A 131 -6.20 -19.36 -9.17
N LYS A 132 -7.01 -19.62 -10.17
CA LYS A 132 -6.54 -20.10 -11.49
C LYS A 132 -5.56 -19.08 -12.11
N GLY A 133 -4.47 -19.56 -12.70
CA GLY A 133 -3.43 -18.73 -13.29
C GLY A 133 -3.92 -17.64 -14.24
N PRO A 134 -4.83 -17.95 -15.21
CA PRO A 134 -5.41 -16.92 -16.09
C PRO A 134 -6.17 -15.84 -15.34
N VAL A 135 -6.85 -16.16 -14.24
CA VAL A 135 -7.57 -15.20 -13.41
C VAL A 135 -6.59 -14.30 -12.64
N VAL A 136 -5.51 -14.87 -12.09
CA VAL A 136 -4.43 -14.09 -11.44
C VAL A 136 -3.85 -13.07 -12.42
N LYS A 137 -3.56 -13.49 -13.64
CA LYS A 137 -3.00 -12.62 -14.69
C LYS A 137 -3.97 -11.50 -15.07
N GLU A 138 -5.24 -11.81 -15.24
CA GLU A 138 -6.28 -10.82 -15.55
C GLU A 138 -6.44 -9.81 -14.42
N ARG A 139 -6.49 -10.28 -13.17
CA ARG A 139 -6.58 -9.39 -12.00
C ARG A 139 -5.38 -8.47 -11.88
N ALA A 140 -4.17 -8.99 -12.09
CA ALA A 140 -2.96 -8.17 -12.10
C ALA A 140 -3.02 -7.08 -13.19
N ALA A 141 -3.50 -7.43 -14.38
CA ALA A 141 -3.68 -6.47 -15.48
C ALA A 141 -4.70 -5.38 -15.14
N ARG A 142 -5.84 -5.74 -14.56
CA ARG A 142 -6.87 -4.78 -14.12
C ARG A 142 -6.34 -3.82 -13.04
N LEU A 143 -5.59 -4.34 -12.10
CA LEU A 143 -5.04 -3.53 -11.02
C LEU A 143 -3.96 -2.57 -11.53
N ARG A 144 -3.12 -3.01 -12.46
CA ARG A 144 -2.16 -2.13 -13.15
C ARG A 144 -2.87 -1.02 -13.92
N ALA A 145 -3.94 -1.36 -14.64
CA ALA A 145 -4.73 -0.36 -15.37
C ALA A 145 -5.33 0.70 -14.43
N ALA A 146 -5.82 0.30 -13.26
CA ALA A 146 -6.29 1.24 -12.25
C ALA A 146 -5.16 2.15 -11.74
N GLY A 147 -3.97 1.58 -11.54
CA GLY A 147 -2.77 2.34 -11.18
C GLY A 147 -2.34 3.33 -12.26
N ASP A 148 -2.34 2.93 -13.51
CA ASP A 148 -2.01 3.78 -14.66
C ASP A 148 -3.00 4.95 -14.80
N THR A 149 -4.29 4.69 -14.60
CA THR A 149 -5.32 5.72 -14.58
C THR A 149 -5.10 6.73 -13.45
N ALA A 150 -4.79 6.26 -12.26
CA ALA A 150 -4.51 7.11 -11.11
C ALA A 150 -3.25 7.96 -11.35
N LEU A 151 -2.20 7.39 -11.91
CA LEU A 151 -0.97 8.11 -12.24
C LEU A 151 -1.22 9.18 -13.31
N ALA A 152 -1.99 8.87 -14.34
CA ALA A 152 -2.33 9.82 -15.41
C ALA A 152 -3.17 11.01 -14.92
N ALA A 153 -3.95 10.82 -13.84
CA ALA A 153 -4.76 11.87 -13.22
C ALA A 153 -3.98 12.76 -12.25
N HIS A 154 -2.74 12.39 -11.90
CA HIS A 154 -1.87 13.15 -10.98
C HIS A 154 -1.12 14.24 -11.73
#